data_013c77bb6c6757dea7674a687a2659b8
#
_entry.id   013c77bb6c6757dea7674a687a2659b8
#
_cell.length_a   1.000
_cell.length_b   1.000
_cell.length_c   1.000
_cell.angle_alpha   90.00
_cell.angle_beta   90.00
_cell.angle_gamma   90.00
#
_symmetry.space_group_name_H-M   'P 1'
#
loop_
_entity.id
_entity.type
_entity.pdbx_description
1 polymer ?
#
loop_
_entity_poly.entity_id
_entity_poly.type
_entity_poly.pdbx_seq_one_letter_code
_entity_poly.pdbx_strand_id
1 'polypeptide(L)' 'MTYEVIRNIENNCSNNQMRDVFYEEIETDDPEQWLQQREPFAEKIIREDLPDGIRFRVFAHGLPTIYTLTEC' A
#
# COMPACT_ATOMS: atom_id res chain seq x y z
N MET A 1 7.51 -14.59 -5.82
CA MET A 1 8.04 -14.06 -4.56
C MET A 1 6.90 -13.70 -3.64
N THR A 2 6.97 -14.05 -2.39
CA THR A 2 5.90 -13.82 -1.42
C THR A 2 6.16 -12.53 -0.64
N TYR A 3 5.13 -11.71 -0.49
CA TYR A 3 5.22 -10.47 0.27
C TYR A 3 4.13 -10.41 1.33
N GLU A 4 4.49 -9.86 2.48
CA GLU A 4 3.50 -9.42 3.46
C GLU A 4 3.10 -7.99 3.12
N VAL A 5 1.81 -7.77 2.97
CA VAL A 5 1.27 -6.46 2.61
C VAL A 5 0.54 -5.87 3.79
N ILE A 6 0.96 -4.68 4.19
CA ILE A 6 0.26 -3.88 5.19
C ILE A 6 -0.29 -2.65 4.49
N ARG A 7 -1.60 -2.49 4.52
CA ARG A 7 -2.29 -1.35 3.95
C ARG A 7 -2.78 -0.43 5.04
N ASN A 8 -2.31 0.80 5.01
CA ASN A 8 -2.72 1.85 5.92
C ASN A 8 -3.45 2.94 5.15
N ILE A 9 -4.66 3.27 5.59
CA ILE A 9 -5.37 4.43 5.06
C ILE A 9 -5.12 5.59 6.02
N GLU A 10 -4.45 6.64 5.54
CA GLU A 10 -4.26 7.84 6.36
C GLU A 10 -5.59 8.58 6.47
N ASN A 11 -6.09 8.66 7.68
CA ASN A 11 -7.31 9.37 7.98
C ASN A 11 -6.97 10.64 8.72
N ASN A 12 -7.31 11.80 8.13
CA ASN A 12 -7.05 13.11 8.71
C ASN A 12 -8.03 13.52 9.79
N CYS A 13 -8.96 12.66 10.16
CA CYS A 13 -9.85 12.94 11.29
C CYS A 13 -9.09 12.86 12.60
N SER A 14 -8.88 14.00 13.23
CA SER A 14 -8.10 14.13 14.46
C SER A 14 -8.69 13.34 15.65
N ASN A 15 -9.94 12.97 15.58
CA ASN A 15 -10.61 12.23 16.65
C ASN A 15 -10.74 10.74 16.36
N ASN A 16 -10.27 10.28 15.23
CA ASN A 16 -10.41 8.89 14.85
C ASN A 16 -9.13 8.13 15.19
N GLN A 17 -9.18 7.36 16.27
CA GLN A 17 -8.07 6.51 16.68
C GLN A 17 -8.07 5.16 15.96
N MET A 18 -9.08 4.89 15.14
CA MET A 18 -9.12 3.68 14.35
C MET A 18 -8.38 3.88 13.04
N ARG A 19 -7.20 3.28 12.97
CA ARG A 19 -6.49 3.15 11.72
C ARG A 19 -7.02 1.90 11.02
N ASP A 20 -7.53 2.07 9.81
CA ASP A 20 -7.87 0.93 8.98
C ASP A 20 -6.57 0.30 8.50
N VAL A 21 -6.11 -0.71 9.23
CA VAL A 21 -4.92 -1.47 8.87
C VAL A 21 -5.39 -2.82 8.36
N PHE A 22 -5.04 -3.12 7.11
CA PHE A 22 -5.31 -4.41 6.51
C PHE A 22 -4.00 -5.15 6.31
N TYR A 23 -4.01 -6.42 6.67
CA TYR A 23 -2.87 -7.29 6.51
C TYR A 23 -3.23 -8.43 5.57
N GLU A 24 -2.40 -8.67 4.57
CA GLU A 24 -2.56 -9.84 3.72
C GLU A 24 -1.20 -10.34 3.23
N GLU A 25 -1.17 -11.58 2.78
CA GLU A 25 0.01 -12.19 2.18
C GLU A 25 -0.29 -12.42 0.71
N ILE A 26 0.63 -11.99 -0.16
CA ILE A 26 0.47 -12.12 -1.60
C ILE A 26 1.69 -12.78 -2.21
N GLU A 27 1.50 -13.40 -3.37
CA GLU A 27 2.58 -13.91 -4.19
C GLU A 27 2.54 -13.22 -5.54
N THR A 28 3.64 -12.53 -5.89
CA THR A 28 3.77 -11.84 -7.16
C THR A 28 5.24 -11.69 -7.54
N ASP A 29 5.51 -11.71 -8.83
CA ASP A 29 6.83 -11.40 -9.37
C ASP A 29 6.98 -9.92 -9.71
N ASP A 30 5.86 -9.18 -9.78
CA ASP A 30 5.86 -7.77 -10.13
C ASP A 30 4.93 -7.01 -9.17
N PRO A 31 5.49 -6.47 -8.07
CA PRO A 31 4.69 -5.73 -7.09
C PRO A 31 3.99 -4.50 -7.67
N GLU A 32 4.61 -3.82 -8.63
CA GLU A 32 3.98 -2.64 -9.24
C GLU A 32 2.74 -3.02 -10.02
N GLN A 33 2.83 -4.09 -10.81
CA GLN A 33 1.68 -4.57 -11.57
C GLN A 33 0.56 -5.02 -10.63
N TRP A 34 0.91 -5.74 -9.57
CA TRP A 34 -0.06 -6.14 -8.56
C TRP A 34 -0.79 -4.93 -7.99
N LEU A 35 -0.04 -3.86 -7.65
CA LEU A 35 -0.62 -2.66 -7.08
C LEU A 35 -1.54 -1.96 -8.09
N GLN A 36 -1.13 -1.87 -9.35
CA GLN A 36 -1.94 -1.25 -10.39
C GLN A 36 -3.27 -1.97 -10.58
N GLN A 37 -3.27 -3.29 -10.48
CA GLN A 37 -4.50 -4.07 -10.55
C GLN A 37 -5.39 -3.87 -9.32
N ARG A 38 -4.77 -3.69 -8.16
CA ARG A 38 -5.48 -3.46 -6.91
C ARG A 38 -6.08 -2.06 -6.85
N GLU A 39 -5.39 -1.07 -7.40
CA GLU A 39 -5.78 0.34 -7.38
C GLU A 39 -5.89 0.90 -8.80
N PRO A 40 -6.90 0.46 -9.56
CA PRO A 40 -7.03 0.91 -10.96
C PRO A 40 -7.40 2.37 -11.11
N PHE A 41 -7.92 3.00 -10.05
CA PHE A 41 -8.32 4.40 -10.06
C PHE A 41 -7.31 5.32 -9.38
N ALA A 42 -6.11 4.82 -9.11
CA ALA A 42 -5.08 5.63 -8.50
C ALA A 42 -4.64 6.76 -9.44
N GLU A 43 -4.66 7.99 -8.93
CA GLU A 43 -4.24 9.17 -9.68
C GLU A 43 -2.73 9.29 -9.69
N LYS A 44 -2.08 8.87 -8.61
CA LYS A 44 -0.64 8.95 -8.45
C LYS A 44 -0.14 7.83 -7.57
N ILE A 45 0.95 7.22 -7.96
CA ILE A 45 1.61 6.18 -7.17
C ILE A 45 3.07 6.57 -7.01
N ILE A 46 3.54 6.63 -5.77
CA ILE A 46 4.95 6.91 -5.45
C ILE A 46 5.55 5.64 -4.87
N ARG A 47 6.62 5.17 -5.51
CA ARG A 47 7.37 4.01 -5.06
C ARG A 47 8.56 4.43 -4.22
N GLU A 48 8.76 3.77 -3.09
CA GLU A 48 9.92 3.94 -2.25
C GLU A 48 10.53 2.57 -1.96
N ASP A 49 11.82 2.41 -2.27
CA ASP A 49 12.51 1.16 -2.00
C ASP A 49 12.98 1.11 -0.56
N LEU A 50 12.64 0.03 0.12
CA LEU A 50 13.03 -0.24 1.52
C LEU A 50 14.06 -1.36 1.55
N PRO A 51 14.86 -1.47 2.63
CA PRO A 51 15.83 -2.56 2.75
C PRO A 51 15.20 -3.95 2.66
N ASP A 52 13.97 -4.10 3.17
CA ASP A 52 13.28 -5.38 3.25
C ASP A 52 12.12 -5.51 2.27
N GLY A 53 11.90 -4.51 1.43
CA GLY A 53 10.75 -4.54 0.54
C GLY A 53 10.50 -3.22 -0.16
N ILE A 54 9.23 -2.89 -0.34
CA ILE A 54 8.81 -1.74 -1.13
C ILE A 54 7.64 -1.06 -0.42
N ARG A 55 7.63 0.26 -0.44
CA ARG A 55 6.49 1.04 0.02
C ARG A 55 5.89 1.81 -1.16
N PHE A 56 4.58 1.72 -1.30
CA PHE A 56 3.85 2.49 -2.29
C PHE A 56 2.92 3.47 -1.59
N ARG A 57 2.98 4.74 -2.02
CA ARG A 57 1.99 5.73 -1.64
C ARG A 57 1.04 5.92 -2.81
N VAL A 58 -0.22 5.63 -2.56
CA VAL A 58 -1.26 5.68 -3.59
C VAL A 58 -2.21 6.81 -3.28
N PHE A 59 -2.38 7.71 -4.22
CA PHE A 59 -3.30 8.84 -4.09
C PHE A 59 -4.52 8.59 -4.97
N ALA A 60 -5.67 8.38 -4.34
CA ALA A 60 -6.93 8.21 -5.01
C ALA A 60 -8.00 8.93 -4.20
N HIS A 61 -8.85 9.71 -4.87
CA HIS A 61 -9.95 10.43 -4.24
C HIS A 61 -9.50 11.36 -3.09
N GLY A 62 -8.28 11.87 -3.17
CA GLY A 62 -7.75 12.80 -2.19
C GLY A 62 -7.25 12.21 -0.89
N LEU A 63 -7.38 10.90 -0.68
CA LEU A 63 -6.89 10.22 0.52
C LEU A 63 -5.68 9.35 0.18
N PRO A 64 -4.54 9.57 0.85
CA PRO A 64 -3.38 8.72 0.63
C PRO A 64 -3.55 7.37 1.31
N THR A 65 -3.24 6.31 0.58
CA THR A 65 -3.18 4.96 1.08
C THR A 65 -1.74 4.47 0.97
N ILE A 66 -1.22 3.90 2.04
CA ILE A 66 0.16 3.40 2.06
C ILE A 66 0.14 1.87 2.04
N TYR A 67 0.81 1.31 1.06
CA TYR A 67 1.04 -0.13 0.96
C TYR A 67 2.49 -0.41 1.29
N THR A 68 2.74 -1.19 2.31
CA THR A 68 4.09 -1.65 2.65
C THR A 68 4.17 -3.13 2.36
N LEU A 69 5.04 -3.49 1.42
CA LEU A 69 5.27 -4.87 1.01
C LEU A 69 6.63 -5.31 1.55
N THR A 70 6.62 -6.30 2.40
CA THR A 70 7.84 -6.85 2.99
C THR A 70 8.09 -8.25 2.44
N GLU A 71 9.29 -8.51 1.96
CA GLU A 71 9.65 -9.84 1.48
C GLU A 71 9.64 -10.87 2.61
N CYS A 72 9.02 -11.99 2.33
CA CYS A 72 9.00 -13.11 3.27
C CYS A 72 10.13 -14.09 3.00
#